data_9cff83b02f546fb40eba5ce504f1a96e
#
_entry.id   9cff83b02f546fb40eba5ce504f1a96e
#
_cell.length_a   1.000
_cell.length_b   1.000
_cell.length_c   1.000
_cell.angle_alpha   90.00
_cell.angle_beta   90.00
_cell.angle_gamma   90.00
#
_symmetry.space_group_name_H-M   'P 1'
#
loop_
_entity.id
_entity.type
_entity.pdbx_description
1 polymer ?
#
loop_
_entity_poly.entity_id
_entity_poly.type
_entity_poly.pdbx_seq_one_letter_code
_entity_poly.pdbx_strand_id
1 'polypeptide(L)'
;MRRLTINAVKMVIAAVCLFAAEGCGGPAGNETKQNNNMESLNMTSEWDKVFPQSDKVTHSKVTFRNRYGITLAADLYMPKDAAAPMAAIAVSGPFGAVKEQSSGLYAQTLAERGFLTIAFDPSYTGESGGEPRNVASPDINTEDFCAAVDYLSTRDDVDPERIGILGICGWGGMALNAAAIDTRIKATVSSTMYDMSRVTANGYFDSMDADGRYAERRRLNAQRTEDARSGSYARAGGVVDPLPEDAPQFVKDYYAYYKTPRGYHVRSLNSNDGWNVTSALSFMNMPLLAYSNEIRSAVLMIHGEKAHSRYFSEDAFRRLTGDNKRLMIIPGASHVDLYDNFDKIPMDSIEAFYRKYLVR
;
A
#
# COMPACT_ATOMS: atom_id res chain seq x y z
N MET A 1 24.56 5.67 -51.65
CA MET A 1 25.52 5.13 -50.66
C MET A 1 24.92 5.37 -49.27
N ARG A 2 24.60 4.55 -48.43
CA ARG A 2 24.62 3.13 -48.10
C ARG A 2 23.43 2.88 -47.18
N ARG A 3 22.49 2.03 -47.64
CA ARG A 3 21.53 1.38 -46.76
C ARG A 3 22.26 0.18 -46.14
N LEU A 4 22.68 0.29 -44.91
CA LEU A 4 23.14 -0.84 -44.08
C LEU A 4 23.18 -0.34 -42.64
N THR A 5 22.23 -0.77 -41.82
CA THR A 5 22.39 -0.92 -40.34
C THR A 5 21.04 -1.03 -39.58
N ILE A 6 19.98 -1.59 -40.23
CA ILE A 6 18.75 -1.86 -39.44
C ILE A 6 18.67 -3.34 -38.99
N ASN A 7 19.51 -4.23 -39.51
CA ASN A 7 19.42 -5.66 -39.19
C ASN A 7 20.33 -6.16 -38.04
N ALA A 8 21.20 -5.32 -37.53
CA ALA A 8 22.12 -5.74 -36.43
C ALA A 8 21.54 -5.53 -35.00
N VAL A 9 20.49 -4.70 -34.85
CA VAL A 9 19.89 -4.44 -33.54
C VAL A 9 18.78 -5.45 -33.18
N LYS A 10 18.25 -6.19 -34.16
CA LYS A 10 17.22 -7.21 -33.92
C LYS A 10 17.75 -8.55 -33.44
N MET A 11 19.06 -8.77 -33.40
CA MET A 11 19.65 -10.08 -33.07
C MET A 11 20.19 -10.19 -31.64
N VAL A 12 20.16 -9.12 -30.86
CA VAL A 12 20.67 -9.14 -29.46
C VAL A 12 19.52 -9.18 -28.41
N ILE A 13 18.27 -8.94 -28.82
CA ILE A 13 17.11 -8.95 -27.89
C ILE A 13 16.41 -10.34 -27.84
N ALA A 14 16.77 -11.27 -28.73
CA ALA A 14 16.13 -12.60 -28.80
C ALA A 14 16.73 -13.68 -27.86
N ALA A 15 17.73 -13.34 -27.05
CA ALA A 15 18.44 -14.34 -26.21
C ALA A 15 18.05 -14.33 -24.72
N VAL A 16 17.06 -13.53 -24.28
CA VAL A 16 16.70 -13.42 -22.86
C VAL A 16 15.26 -13.86 -22.54
N CYS A 17 14.43 -14.19 -23.52
CA CYS A 17 13.04 -14.63 -23.29
C CYS A 17 12.69 -15.91 -24.06
N LEU A 18 13.39 -17.03 -23.82
CA LEU A 18 12.95 -18.36 -24.27
C LEU A 18 13.16 -19.38 -23.15
N PHE A 19 12.30 -19.34 -22.13
CA PHE A 19 11.82 -20.52 -21.46
C PHE A 19 10.40 -20.78 -21.91
N ALA A 20 10.26 -21.31 -23.13
CA ALA A 20 9.02 -21.93 -23.58
C ALA A 20 9.25 -23.43 -23.62
N ALA A 21 8.33 -24.15 -23.04
CA ALA A 21 8.27 -25.59 -22.87
C ALA A 21 8.64 -26.38 -24.12
N GLU A 22 9.62 -27.25 -23.99
CA GLU A 22 9.64 -28.52 -24.73
C GLU A 22 9.60 -29.66 -23.71
N GLY A 23 8.50 -30.39 -23.74
CA GLY A 23 8.33 -31.60 -22.96
C GLY A 23 9.23 -32.72 -23.47
N CYS A 24 10.15 -33.14 -22.62
CA CYS A 24 10.74 -34.46 -22.69
C CYS A 24 10.46 -35.20 -21.40
N GLY A 25 9.69 -36.28 -21.49
CA GLY A 25 9.41 -37.18 -20.39
C GLY A 25 10.69 -37.74 -19.78
N GLY A 26 11.01 -37.31 -18.58
CA GLY A 26 11.98 -37.91 -17.68
C GLY A 26 11.26 -38.42 -16.42
N PRO A 27 11.83 -39.39 -15.70
CA PRO A 27 11.12 -40.10 -14.64
C PRO A 27 10.73 -39.18 -13.51
N ALA A 28 9.56 -39.45 -12.90
CA ALA A 28 8.95 -38.75 -11.79
C ALA A 28 9.99 -38.32 -10.73
N GLY A 29 10.43 -37.07 -10.82
CA GLY A 29 11.21 -36.44 -9.78
C GLY A 29 10.31 -36.18 -8.59
N ASN A 30 10.78 -36.52 -7.40
CA ASN A 30 10.19 -36.16 -6.12
C ASN A 30 9.64 -34.73 -6.16
N GLU A 31 8.31 -34.59 -6.16
CA GLU A 31 7.68 -33.35 -5.74
C GLU A 31 8.17 -33.07 -4.33
N THR A 32 9.12 -32.18 -4.17
CA THR A 32 9.40 -31.53 -2.91
C THR A 32 8.11 -30.78 -2.59
N LYS A 33 7.24 -31.41 -1.77
CA LYS A 33 6.17 -30.70 -1.10
C LYS A 33 6.84 -29.51 -0.43
N GLN A 34 6.69 -28.32 -1.00
CA GLN A 34 7.02 -27.10 -0.28
C GLN A 34 6.26 -27.20 1.04
N ASN A 35 7.04 -27.25 2.12
CA ASN A 35 6.51 -27.23 3.46
C ASN A 35 5.71 -25.90 3.60
N ASN A 36 4.39 -25.97 3.46
CA ASN A 36 3.48 -24.86 3.62
C ASN A 36 3.34 -24.43 5.10
N ASN A 37 4.39 -24.56 5.90
CA ASN A 37 4.42 -23.97 7.23
C ASN A 37 4.48 -22.45 7.06
N MET A 38 3.30 -21.80 7.11
CA MET A 38 3.25 -20.35 7.32
C MET A 38 3.93 -20.05 8.65
N GLU A 39 4.76 -19.00 8.67
CA GLU A 39 5.34 -18.46 9.89
C GLU A 39 4.21 -18.19 10.88
N SER A 40 4.36 -18.71 12.11
CA SER A 40 3.41 -18.46 13.18
C SER A 40 3.57 -17.01 13.65
N LEU A 41 2.61 -16.16 13.36
CA LEU A 41 2.59 -14.79 13.79
C LEU A 41 2.01 -14.64 15.19
N ASN A 42 2.58 -13.75 16.00
CA ASN A 42 2.03 -13.39 17.30
C ASN A 42 0.97 -12.30 17.13
N MET A 43 -0.29 -12.71 16.94
CA MET A 43 -1.41 -11.80 16.74
C MET A 43 -2.24 -11.71 18.03
N THR A 44 -2.63 -10.49 18.46
CA THR A 44 -3.53 -10.29 19.58
C THR A 44 -4.95 -10.76 19.26
N SER A 45 -5.62 -11.36 20.22
CA SER A 45 -7.05 -11.72 20.13
C SER A 45 -7.97 -10.59 20.57
N GLU A 46 -7.43 -9.54 21.22
CA GLU A 46 -8.19 -8.41 21.76
C GLU A 46 -8.54 -7.41 20.66
N TRP A 47 -9.63 -6.65 20.91
CA TRP A 47 -9.97 -5.50 20.07
C TRP A 47 -9.14 -4.29 20.50
N ASP A 48 -7.96 -4.14 19.93
CA ASP A 48 -7.01 -3.08 20.22
C ASP A 48 -7.00 -1.96 19.16
N LYS A 49 -8.09 -1.83 18.39
CA LYS A 49 -8.22 -0.84 17.34
C LYS A 49 -8.61 0.53 17.89
N VAL A 50 -8.19 1.58 17.19
CA VAL A 50 -8.49 2.99 17.57
C VAL A 50 -9.92 3.42 17.22
N PHE A 51 -10.76 2.48 16.79
CA PHE A 51 -12.17 2.70 16.46
C PHE A 51 -13.04 1.59 17.09
N PRO A 52 -14.33 1.87 17.34
CA PRO A 52 -15.23 0.89 17.95
C PRO A 52 -15.53 -0.28 17.01
N GLN A 53 -15.76 -1.47 17.59
CA GLN A 53 -16.20 -2.63 16.84
C GLN A 53 -17.66 -2.46 16.41
N SER A 54 -17.96 -2.78 15.15
CA SER A 54 -19.31 -2.77 14.62
C SER A 54 -20.03 -4.08 14.92
N ASP A 55 -21.31 -3.97 15.26
CA ASP A 55 -22.23 -5.12 15.43
C ASP A 55 -22.83 -5.61 14.11
N LYS A 56 -22.63 -4.89 13.00
CA LYS A 56 -23.17 -5.24 11.67
C LYS A 56 -22.30 -6.21 10.89
N VAL A 57 -21.05 -6.40 11.32
CA VAL A 57 -20.08 -7.24 10.63
C VAL A 57 -19.52 -8.32 11.56
N THR A 58 -19.06 -9.42 10.98
CA THR A 58 -18.18 -10.36 11.65
C THR A 58 -16.74 -9.93 11.44
N HIS A 59 -15.90 -10.15 12.44
CA HIS A 59 -14.47 -9.87 12.39
C HIS A 59 -13.69 -11.14 12.73
N SER A 60 -12.62 -11.39 11.97
CA SER A 60 -11.64 -12.44 12.29
C SER A 60 -10.26 -12.03 11.80
N LYS A 61 -9.23 -12.53 12.46
CA LYS A 61 -7.85 -12.38 11.99
C LYS A 61 -7.51 -13.50 11.01
N VAL A 62 -6.83 -13.13 9.93
CA VAL A 62 -6.39 -14.05 8.87
C VAL A 62 -4.94 -13.78 8.52
N THR A 63 -4.29 -14.76 7.91
CA THR A 63 -2.93 -14.63 7.40
C THR A 63 -2.85 -15.12 5.97
N PHE A 64 -1.98 -14.50 5.19
CA PHE A 64 -1.64 -14.95 3.85
C PHE A 64 -0.16 -14.65 3.56
N ARG A 65 0.38 -15.21 2.50
CA ARG A 65 1.80 -15.08 2.19
C ARG A 65 1.98 -14.36 0.87
N ASN A 66 2.93 -13.42 0.81
CA ASN A 66 3.35 -12.81 -0.45
C ASN A 66 4.34 -13.72 -1.19
N ARG A 67 4.64 -13.42 -2.47
CA ARG A 67 5.56 -14.21 -3.31
C ARG A 67 7.00 -14.25 -2.80
N TYR A 68 7.36 -13.35 -1.89
CA TYR A 68 8.67 -13.34 -1.20
C TYR A 68 8.71 -14.25 0.04
N GLY A 69 7.61 -14.93 0.33
CA GLY A 69 7.49 -15.84 1.45
C GLY A 69 7.19 -15.18 2.80
N ILE A 70 6.92 -13.88 2.82
CA ILE A 70 6.58 -13.15 4.04
C ILE A 70 5.10 -13.39 4.37
N THR A 71 4.81 -13.79 5.61
CA THR A 71 3.45 -13.96 6.11
C THR A 71 2.89 -12.62 6.56
N LEU A 72 1.73 -12.23 6.00
CA LEU A 72 1.03 -11.00 6.33
C LEU A 72 -0.13 -11.29 7.29
N ALA A 73 -0.32 -10.40 8.25
CA ALA A 73 -1.46 -10.40 9.18
C ALA A 73 -2.54 -9.42 8.68
N ALA A 74 -3.78 -9.86 8.69
CA ALA A 74 -4.91 -9.02 8.31
C ALA A 74 -6.12 -9.24 9.22
N ASP A 75 -6.95 -8.20 9.29
CA ASP A 75 -8.30 -8.24 9.83
C ASP A 75 -9.30 -8.42 8.68
N LEU A 76 -10.07 -9.50 8.72
CA LEU A 76 -11.16 -9.78 7.79
C LEU A 76 -12.46 -9.28 8.41
N TYR A 77 -13.20 -8.47 7.66
CA TYR A 77 -14.55 -8.02 8.00
C TYR A 77 -15.54 -8.51 6.96
N MET A 78 -16.62 -9.11 7.41
CA MET A 78 -17.65 -9.66 6.55
C MET A 78 -19.04 -9.21 7.01
N PRO A 79 -19.92 -8.72 6.12
CA PRO A 79 -21.30 -8.42 6.45
C PRO A 79 -22.01 -9.65 7.01
N LYS A 80 -22.81 -9.49 8.08
CA LYS A 80 -23.50 -10.63 8.69
C LYS A 80 -24.56 -11.26 7.79
N ASP A 81 -25.20 -10.46 6.94
CA ASP A 81 -26.36 -10.86 6.13
C ASP A 81 -26.04 -10.92 4.61
N ALA A 82 -24.76 -10.99 4.23
CA ALA A 82 -24.39 -11.01 2.82
C ALA A 82 -24.47 -12.39 2.21
N ALA A 83 -24.97 -12.46 0.96
CA ALA A 83 -24.93 -13.68 0.16
C ALA A 83 -23.60 -13.81 -0.59
N ALA A 84 -22.98 -14.97 -0.54
CA ALA A 84 -21.81 -15.31 -1.32
C ALA A 84 -22.17 -15.73 -2.76
N PRO A 85 -21.26 -15.56 -3.76
CA PRO A 85 -19.95 -14.92 -3.63
C PRO A 85 -20.05 -13.39 -3.63
N MET A 86 -19.21 -12.74 -2.82
CA MET A 86 -19.18 -11.29 -2.61
C MET A 86 -18.12 -10.58 -3.44
N ALA A 87 -18.33 -9.28 -3.67
CA ALA A 87 -17.24 -8.40 -4.06
C ALA A 87 -16.32 -8.15 -2.86
N ALA A 88 -15.01 -8.11 -3.08
CA ALA A 88 -14.04 -7.98 -2.00
C ALA A 88 -13.10 -6.78 -2.19
N ILE A 89 -12.63 -6.21 -1.08
CA ILE A 89 -11.74 -5.03 -1.09
C ILE A 89 -10.59 -5.25 -0.10
N ALA A 90 -9.34 -5.13 -0.58
CA ALA A 90 -8.17 -5.09 0.28
C ALA A 90 -7.78 -3.64 0.59
N VAL A 91 -7.53 -3.35 1.87
CA VAL A 91 -7.27 -1.99 2.38
C VAL A 91 -5.93 -1.94 3.10
N SER A 92 -5.10 -0.92 2.85
CA SER A 92 -3.89 -0.67 3.63
C SER A 92 -3.53 0.82 3.73
N GLY A 93 -2.69 1.15 4.71
CA GLY A 93 -2.23 2.50 4.98
C GLY A 93 -2.90 3.15 6.19
N PRO A 94 -2.48 4.35 6.54
CA PRO A 94 -1.38 5.18 6.00
C PRO A 94 0.02 4.54 6.09
N PHE A 95 0.99 5.13 5.38
CA PHE A 95 2.39 4.69 5.43
C PHE A 95 2.95 4.89 6.85
N GLY A 96 3.39 3.79 7.48
CA GLY A 96 3.80 3.78 8.88
C GLY A 96 2.68 3.61 9.92
N ALA A 97 1.43 3.46 9.46
CA ALA A 97 0.31 3.03 10.30
C ALA A 97 0.20 1.49 10.32
N VAL A 98 -0.72 0.99 11.12
CA VAL A 98 -1.10 -0.43 11.21
C VAL A 98 -2.61 -0.59 10.92
N LYS A 99 -3.02 -1.83 10.63
CA LYS A 99 -4.40 -2.19 10.31
C LYS A 99 -5.43 -1.84 11.41
N GLU A 100 -4.98 -1.64 12.63
CA GLU A 100 -5.80 -1.22 13.76
C GLU A 100 -6.18 0.27 13.75
N GLN A 101 -5.65 1.02 12.76
CA GLN A 101 -5.89 2.46 12.59
C GLN A 101 -6.83 2.71 11.38
N SER A 102 -6.53 3.70 10.56
CA SER A 102 -7.36 4.18 9.44
C SER A 102 -7.78 3.06 8.46
N SER A 103 -6.88 2.16 8.07
CA SER A 103 -7.22 1.10 7.11
C SER A 103 -8.28 0.14 7.65
N GLY A 104 -8.21 -0.24 8.92
CA GLY A 104 -9.24 -1.06 9.55
C GLY A 104 -10.59 -0.35 9.67
N LEU A 105 -10.57 0.96 9.98
CA LEU A 105 -11.78 1.78 10.00
C LEU A 105 -12.48 1.81 8.63
N TYR A 106 -11.73 2.04 7.56
CA TYR A 106 -12.24 2.00 6.19
C TYR A 106 -12.77 0.60 5.81
N ALA A 107 -12.01 -0.45 6.16
CA ALA A 107 -12.41 -1.82 5.88
C ALA A 107 -13.70 -2.19 6.60
N GLN A 108 -13.81 -1.93 7.90
CA GLN A 108 -15.04 -2.17 8.66
C GLN A 108 -16.23 -1.41 8.07
N THR A 109 -16.06 -0.12 7.74
CA THR A 109 -17.14 0.72 7.20
C THR A 109 -17.59 0.24 5.82
N LEU A 110 -16.69 -0.24 4.97
CA LEU A 110 -17.06 -0.82 3.68
C LEU A 110 -17.72 -2.19 3.85
N ALA A 111 -17.36 -2.95 4.87
CA ALA A 111 -18.04 -4.21 5.19
C ALA A 111 -19.47 -3.96 5.69
N GLU A 112 -19.73 -2.93 6.50
CA GLU A 112 -21.09 -2.51 6.87
C GLU A 112 -21.97 -2.14 5.66
N ARG A 113 -21.32 -1.81 4.52
CA ARG A 113 -21.95 -1.46 3.25
C ARG A 113 -22.04 -2.62 2.26
N GLY A 114 -21.73 -3.84 2.71
CA GLY A 114 -21.99 -5.07 1.96
C GLY A 114 -20.83 -5.63 1.14
N PHE A 115 -19.58 -5.20 1.39
CA PHE A 115 -18.37 -5.77 0.79
C PHE A 115 -17.67 -6.72 1.78
N LEU A 116 -17.08 -7.80 1.30
CA LEU A 116 -16.07 -8.49 2.10
C LEU A 116 -14.78 -7.66 2.07
N THR A 117 -14.18 -7.38 3.23
CA THR A 117 -12.99 -6.55 3.26
C THR A 117 -11.89 -7.13 4.11
N ILE A 118 -10.64 -6.86 3.76
CA ILE A 118 -9.49 -7.10 4.61
C ILE A 118 -8.69 -5.80 4.80
N ALA A 119 -8.24 -5.56 6.04
CA ALA A 119 -7.21 -4.57 6.33
C ALA A 119 -5.95 -5.30 6.76
N PHE A 120 -4.81 -5.08 6.11
CA PHE A 120 -3.58 -5.82 6.38
C PHE A 120 -2.43 -4.92 6.85
N ASP A 121 -1.59 -5.46 7.72
CA ASP A 121 -0.29 -4.87 8.01
C ASP A 121 0.69 -5.19 6.87
N PRO A 122 1.48 -4.21 6.43
CA PRO A 122 2.53 -4.45 5.45
C PRO A 122 3.60 -5.42 5.95
N SER A 123 4.31 -6.06 5.02
CA SER A 123 5.54 -6.79 5.30
C SER A 123 6.45 -6.00 6.24
N TYR A 124 7.07 -6.66 7.18
CA TYR A 124 8.02 -6.13 8.18
C TYR A 124 7.42 -5.24 9.28
N THR A 125 6.11 -5.04 9.31
CA THR A 125 5.47 -4.09 10.25
C THR A 125 4.26 -4.69 10.94
N GLY A 126 3.79 -4.03 12.00
CA GLY A 126 2.62 -4.46 12.75
C GLY A 126 2.74 -5.91 13.24
N GLU A 127 1.68 -6.69 13.01
CA GLU A 127 1.64 -8.13 13.28
C GLU A 127 2.13 -9.00 12.11
N SER A 128 2.42 -8.42 10.93
CA SER A 128 2.99 -9.13 9.79
C SER A 128 4.44 -9.55 10.05
N GLY A 129 4.87 -10.61 9.39
CA GLY A 129 6.23 -11.15 9.46
C GLY A 129 7.26 -10.36 8.66
N GLY A 130 8.40 -10.99 8.48
CA GLY A 130 9.56 -10.47 7.74
C GLY A 130 10.64 -9.87 8.63
N GLU A 131 11.89 -10.14 8.25
CA GLU A 131 13.09 -9.61 8.90
C GLU A 131 14.04 -8.98 7.88
N PRO A 132 14.77 -7.92 8.27
CA PRO A 132 14.66 -7.21 9.55
C PRO A 132 13.35 -6.44 9.67
N ARG A 133 12.88 -6.21 10.90
CA ARG A 133 11.65 -5.44 11.14
C ARG A 133 11.77 -3.99 10.69
N ASN A 134 10.61 -3.37 10.42
CA ASN A 134 10.46 -1.93 10.14
C ASN A 134 11.11 -1.47 8.83
N VAL A 135 11.19 -2.36 7.86
CA VAL A 135 11.62 -2.06 6.48
C VAL A 135 10.43 -1.60 5.65
N ALA A 136 10.65 -0.58 4.82
CA ALA A 136 9.77 -0.23 3.73
C ALA A 136 10.47 -0.47 2.39
N SER A 137 9.73 -1.01 1.43
CA SER A 137 10.22 -1.27 0.07
C SER A 137 9.12 -1.01 -0.95
N PRO A 138 9.36 -0.21 -2.00
CA PRO A 138 8.35 0.06 -3.01
C PRO A 138 7.88 -1.22 -3.73
N ASP A 139 8.77 -2.18 -3.96
CA ASP A 139 8.46 -3.45 -4.60
C ASP A 139 7.66 -4.37 -3.66
N ILE A 140 8.21 -4.67 -2.47
CA ILE A 140 7.58 -5.61 -1.53
C ILE A 140 6.23 -5.07 -1.03
N ASN A 141 6.13 -3.78 -0.73
CA ASN A 141 4.87 -3.22 -0.27
C ASN A 141 3.81 -3.11 -1.39
N THR A 142 4.20 -2.95 -2.65
CA THR A 142 3.28 -3.11 -3.78
C THR A 142 2.81 -4.56 -3.90
N GLU A 143 3.73 -5.52 -3.76
CA GLU A 143 3.43 -6.96 -3.75
C GLU A 143 2.47 -7.36 -2.64
N ASP A 144 2.53 -6.71 -1.47
CA ASP A 144 1.60 -7.00 -0.38
C ASP A 144 0.12 -6.80 -0.79
N PHE A 145 -0.18 -5.82 -1.67
CA PHE A 145 -1.51 -5.72 -2.28
C PHE A 145 -1.81 -6.87 -3.25
N CYS A 146 -0.86 -7.27 -4.09
CA CYS A 146 -1.04 -8.40 -5.00
C CYS A 146 -1.29 -9.71 -4.23
N ALA A 147 -0.56 -9.93 -3.13
CA ALA A 147 -0.77 -11.06 -2.23
C ALA A 147 -2.15 -11.03 -1.54
N ALA A 148 -2.64 -9.85 -1.18
CA ALA A 148 -4.00 -9.69 -0.67
C ALA A 148 -5.04 -10.07 -1.74
N VAL A 149 -4.81 -9.73 -3.01
CA VAL A 149 -5.64 -10.16 -4.14
C VAL A 149 -5.56 -11.66 -4.35
N ASP A 150 -4.38 -12.28 -4.23
CA ASP A 150 -4.23 -13.75 -4.27
C ASP A 150 -5.10 -14.41 -3.21
N TYR A 151 -4.99 -13.94 -1.96
CA TYR A 151 -5.77 -14.47 -0.85
C TYR A 151 -7.28 -14.34 -1.11
N LEU A 152 -7.75 -13.17 -1.52
CA LEU A 152 -9.16 -12.94 -1.81
C LEU A 152 -9.65 -13.79 -2.99
N SER A 153 -8.83 -13.96 -4.02
CA SER A 153 -9.18 -14.75 -5.22
C SER A 153 -9.31 -16.25 -4.95
N THR A 154 -8.72 -16.75 -3.86
CA THR A 154 -8.78 -18.19 -3.50
C THR A 154 -9.88 -18.52 -2.50
N ARG A 155 -10.70 -17.55 -2.11
CA ARG A 155 -11.79 -17.76 -1.17
C ARG A 155 -13.09 -18.16 -1.90
N ASP A 156 -13.80 -19.15 -1.35
CA ASP A 156 -15.08 -19.61 -1.91
C ASP A 156 -16.22 -18.59 -1.76
N ASP A 157 -16.10 -17.66 -0.80
CA ASP A 157 -17.09 -16.62 -0.52
C ASP A 157 -16.82 -15.30 -1.27
N VAL A 158 -15.78 -15.25 -2.13
CA VAL A 158 -15.40 -14.09 -2.95
C VAL A 158 -15.53 -14.41 -4.45
N ASP A 159 -16.11 -13.48 -5.20
CA ASP A 159 -16.04 -13.52 -6.67
C ASP A 159 -14.69 -12.94 -7.14
N PRO A 160 -13.78 -13.74 -7.72
CA PRO A 160 -12.46 -13.28 -8.13
C PRO A 160 -12.48 -12.23 -9.25
N GLU A 161 -13.60 -12.09 -9.96
CA GLU A 161 -13.79 -11.03 -10.95
C GLU A 161 -14.30 -9.70 -10.34
N ARG A 162 -14.46 -9.64 -9.03
CA ARG A 162 -15.04 -8.51 -8.30
C ARG A 162 -14.16 -8.05 -7.14
N ILE A 163 -12.84 -7.92 -7.39
CA ILE A 163 -11.85 -7.51 -6.39
C ILE A 163 -11.41 -6.07 -6.64
N GLY A 164 -11.48 -5.26 -5.58
CA GLY A 164 -10.94 -3.90 -5.53
C GLY A 164 -9.88 -3.75 -4.44
N ILE A 165 -9.16 -2.64 -4.50
CA ILE A 165 -8.19 -2.24 -3.47
C ILE A 165 -8.38 -0.79 -3.06
N LEU A 166 -8.00 -0.47 -1.81
CA LEU A 166 -8.01 0.89 -1.28
C LEU A 166 -6.69 1.18 -0.56
N GLY A 167 -5.99 2.21 -1.02
CA GLY A 167 -4.77 2.69 -0.38
C GLY A 167 -4.93 4.09 0.21
N ILE A 168 -4.42 4.29 1.44
CA ILE A 168 -4.49 5.57 2.16
C ILE A 168 -3.09 6.16 2.30
N CYS A 169 -2.91 7.45 2.05
CA CYS A 169 -1.63 8.15 2.17
C CYS A 169 -0.57 7.53 1.24
N GLY A 170 0.61 7.16 1.72
CA GLY A 170 1.64 6.49 0.91
C GLY A 170 1.16 5.19 0.26
N TRP A 171 0.22 4.48 0.90
CA TRP A 171 -0.41 3.29 0.33
C TRP A 171 -1.34 3.60 -0.84
N GLY A 172 -1.79 4.84 -0.99
CA GLY A 172 -2.47 5.30 -2.20
C GLY A 172 -1.59 5.22 -3.45
N GLY A 173 -0.30 5.55 -3.32
CA GLY A 173 0.70 5.37 -4.38
C GLY A 173 0.99 3.89 -4.66
N MET A 174 1.13 3.06 -3.61
CA MET A 174 1.29 1.60 -3.74
C MET A 174 0.08 0.97 -4.43
N ALA A 175 -1.14 1.40 -4.09
CA ALA A 175 -2.36 0.90 -4.72
C ALA A 175 -2.42 1.21 -6.23
N LEU A 176 -2.00 2.41 -6.65
CA LEU A 176 -1.88 2.74 -8.07
C LEU A 176 -0.84 1.88 -8.77
N ASN A 177 0.32 1.64 -8.12
CA ASN A 177 1.33 0.75 -8.68
C ASN A 177 0.83 -0.70 -8.77
N ALA A 178 0.15 -1.21 -7.74
CA ALA A 178 -0.46 -2.53 -7.76
C ALA A 178 -1.51 -2.67 -8.89
N ALA A 179 -2.35 -1.64 -9.10
CA ALA A 179 -3.33 -1.62 -10.21
C ALA A 179 -2.67 -1.59 -11.60
N ALA A 180 -1.44 -1.09 -11.72
CA ALA A 180 -0.68 -1.14 -12.97
C ALA A 180 -0.06 -2.52 -13.23
N ILE A 181 0.22 -3.30 -12.17
CA ILE A 181 0.86 -4.62 -12.24
C ILE A 181 -0.17 -5.74 -12.29
N ASP A 182 -1.21 -5.71 -11.42
CA ASP A 182 -2.17 -6.79 -11.24
C ASP A 182 -3.49 -6.50 -11.96
N THR A 183 -3.70 -7.17 -13.07
CA THR A 183 -4.90 -6.99 -13.90
C THR A 183 -6.18 -7.58 -13.30
N ARG A 184 -6.09 -8.33 -12.20
CA ARG A 184 -7.26 -8.83 -11.44
C ARG A 184 -7.93 -7.72 -10.63
N ILE A 185 -7.22 -6.64 -10.34
CA ILE A 185 -7.76 -5.47 -9.65
C ILE A 185 -8.70 -4.71 -10.59
N LYS A 186 -10.00 -4.70 -10.28
CA LYS A 186 -11.04 -4.07 -11.12
C LYS A 186 -11.34 -2.63 -10.75
N ALA A 187 -11.12 -2.26 -9.50
CA ALA A 187 -11.39 -0.92 -8.98
C ALA A 187 -10.40 -0.54 -7.87
N THR A 188 -9.82 0.65 -7.97
CA THR A 188 -8.83 1.18 -7.03
C THR A 188 -9.29 2.50 -6.46
N VAL A 189 -9.34 2.62 -5.13
CA VAL A 189 -9.48 3.91 -4.46
C VAL A 189 -8.13 4.32 -3.86
N SER A 190 -7.73 5.54 -4.13
CA SER A 190 -6.50 6.15 -3.60
C SER A 190 -6.89 7.40 -2.80
N SER A 191 -6.90 7.28 -1.48
CA SER A 191 -7.30 8.34 -0.56
C SER A 191 -6.08 9.10 -0.04
N THR A 192 -6.12 10.44 -0.14
CA THR A 192 -5.08 11.35 0.38
C THR A 192 -3.65 10.91 0.03
N MET A 193 -3.43 10.53 -1.24
CA MET A 193 -2.26 9.85 -1.75
C MET A 193 -0.94 10.63 -1.54
N TYR A 194 0.12 9.87 -1.20
CA TYR A 194 1.51 10.27 -1.42
C TYR A 194 2.16 9.39 -2.48
N ASP A 195 2.93 10.01 -3.36
CA ASP A 195 3.97 9.30 -4.10
C ASP A 195 5.23 9.24 -3.22
N MET A 196 5.38 8.13 -2.47
CA MET A 196 6.50 7.94 -1.55
C MET A 196 7.85 7.95 -2.26
N SER A 197 7.91 7.49 -3.52
CA SER A 197 9.15 7.53 -4.30
C SER A 197 9.52 8.97 -4.67
N ARG A 198 8.55 9.78 -5.12
CA ARG A 198 8.78 11.17 -5.48
C ARG A 198 9.18 12.03 -4.29
N VAL A 199 8.44 11.92 -3.17
CA VAL A 199 8.77 12.74 -1.99
C VAL A 199 10.13 12.37 -1.40
N THR A 200 10.49 11.09 -1.43
CA THR A 200 11.80 10.64 -0.93
C THR A 200 12.94 11.05 -1.86
N ALA A 201 12.72 11.02 -3.17
CA ALA A 201 13.75 11.38 -4.14
C ALA A 201 13.88 12.90 -4.35
N ASN A 202 12.77 13.63 -4.33
CA ASN A 202 12.74 15.03 -4.76
C ASN A 202 12.37 16.01 -3.64
N GLY A 203 11.99 15.51 -2.44
CA GLY A 203 11.47 16.36 -1.37
C GLY A 203 10.04 16.86 -1.67
N TYR A 204 9.49 17.63 -0.75
CA TYR A 204 8.20 18.30 -0.96
C TYR A 204 8.31 19.34 -2.08
N PHE A 205 7.33 19.35 -2.98
CA PHE A 205 7.24 20.25 -4.13
C PHE A 205 8.48 20.17 -5.06
N ASP A 206 9.13 18.97 -5.11
CA ASP A 206 10.34 18.71 -5.91
C ASP A 206 11.50 19.68 -5.59
N SER A 207 11.65 20.03 -4.32
CA SER A 207 12.64 21.00 -3.84
C SER A 207 14.07 20.47 -3.80
N MET A 208 14.28 19.14 -3.94
CA MET A 208 15.60 18.50 -3.91
C MET A 208 16.11 18.25 -5.34
N ASP A 209 17.23 18.82 -5.67
CA ASP A 209 17.93 18.62 -6.94
C ASP A 209 18.84 17.37 -6.96
N ALA A 210 19.63 17.20 -8.01
CA ALA A 210 20.51 16.05 -8.18
C ALA A 210 21.64 16.02 -7.13
N ASP A 211 22.17 17.18 -6.75
CA ASP A 211 23.24 17.27 -5.76
C ASP A 211 22.70 16.97 -4.35
N GLY A 212 21.50 17.46 -4.04
CA GLY A 212 20.80 17.13 -2.81
C GLY A 212 20.50 15.62 -2.70
N ARG A 213 20.03 14.99 -3.77
CA ARG A 213 19.86 13.53 -3.82
C ARG A 213 21.17 12.78 -3.64
N TYR A 214 22.24 13.24 -4.24
CA TYR A 214 23.56 12.62 -4.08
C TYR A 214 24.05 12.72 -2.62
N ALA A 215 23.90 13.90 -2.02
CA ALA A 215 24.27 14.11 -0.60
C ALA A 215 23.47 13.19 0.32
N GLU A 216 22.16 13.06 0.10
CA GLU A 216 21.31 12.19 0.89
C GLU A 216 21.67 10.70 0.70
N ARG A 217 21.95 10.25 -0.53
CA ARG A 217 22.45 8.88 -0.77
C ARG A 217 23.78 8.63 -0.04
N ARG A 218 24.69 9.60 -0.01
CA ARG A 218 25.95 9.47 0.75
C ARG A 218 25.67 9.28 2.24
N ARG A 219 24.77 10.07 2.82
CA ARG A 219 24.37 9.96 4.22
C ARG A 219 23.76 8.57 4.52
N LEU A 220 22.83 8.11 3.67
CA LEU A 220 22.19 6.82 3.81
C LEU A 220 23.15 5.64 3.62
N ASN A 221 24.12 5.76 2.71
CA ASN A 221 25.15 4.73 2.52
C ASN A 221 26.13 4.67 3.70
N ALA A 222 26.46 5.80 4.33
CA ALA A 222 27.22 5.81 5.57
C ALA A 222 26.44 5.08 6.70
N GLN A 223 25.14 5.32 6.81
CA GLN A 223 24.28 4.61 7.76
C GLN A 223 24.24 3.10 7.48
N ARG A 224 24.15 2.68 6.22
CA ARG A 224 24.21 1.24 5.87
C ARG A 224 25.50 0.59 6.35
N THR A 225 26.62 1.29 6.26
CA THR A 225 27.91 0.78 6.75
C THR A 225 27.87 0.61 8.27
N GLU A 226 27.27 1.55 8.97
CA GLU A 226 27.14 1.48 10.44
C GLU A 226 26.17 0.38 10.87
N ASP A 227 25.01 0.26 10.21
CA ASP A 227 24.06 -0.83 10.45
C ASP A 227 24.74 -2.20 10.26
N ALA A 228 25.57 -2.34 9.21
CA ALA A 228 26.31 -3.59 8.96
C ALA A 228 27.38 -3.90 10.01
N ARG A 229 28.02 -2.87 10.60
CA ARG A 229 29.02 -3.04 11.67
C ARG A 229 28.39 -3.42 12.99
N SER A 230 27.27 -2.75 13.35
CA SER A 230 26.60 -2.91 14.63
C SER A 230 25.67 -4.12 14.66
N GLY A 231 25.24 -4.63 13.50
CA GLY A 231 24.19 -5.65 13.40
C GLY A 231 22.81 -5.14 13.82
N SER A 232 22.62 -3.81 13.84
CA SER A 232 21.37 -3.14 14.21
C SER A 232 21.00 -2.08 13.17
N TYR A 233 19.72 -1.69 13.15
CA TYR A 233 19.20 -0.77 12.14
C TYR A 233 18.76 0.54 12.80
N ALA A 234 19.34 1.66 12.34
CA ALA A 234 18.94 2.98 12.81
C ALA A 234 17.51 3.29 12.38
N ARG A 235 16.73 3.89 13.29
CA ARG A 235 15.33 4.26 13.08
C ARG A 235 15.21 5.72 12.70
N ALA A 236 14.30 6.02 11.78
CA ALA A 236 14.10 7.38 11.26
C ALA A 236 13.36 8.33 12.23
N GLY A 237 12.79 7.77 13.31
CA GLY A 237 11.83 8.46 14.14
C GLY A 237 10.42 8.40 13.54
N GLY A 238 9.41 8.46 14.39
CA GLY A 238 8.01 8.59 14.00
C GLY A 238 7.62 10.06 13.77
N VAL A 239 6.35 10.36 13.98
CA VAL A 239 5.89 11.74 14.06
C VAL A 239 6.57 12.43 15.25
N VAL A 240 7.02 13.67 15.01
CA VAL A 240 7.79 14.43 16.01
C VAL A 240 7.06 14.53 17.36
N ASP A 241 7.80 14.30 18.44
CA ASP A 241 7.31 14.41 19.82
C ASP A 241 8.49 14.77 20.73
N PRO A 242 8.43 15.90 21.47
CA PRO A 242 7.32 16.84 21.60
C PRO A 242 7.07 17.68 20.34
N LEU A 243 5.81 18.13 20.16
CA LEU A 243 5.45 19.00 19.06
C LEU A 243 6.10 20.38 19.18
N PRO A 244 6.90 20.86 18.19
CA PRO A 244 7.45 22.20 18.21
C PRO A 244 6.33 23.26 18.17
N GLU A 245 6.53 24.40 18.86
CA GLU A 245 5.53 25.50 18.92
C GLU A 245 5.24 26.10 17.54
N ASP A 246 6.27 26.25 16.71
CA ASP A 246 6.24 26.80 15.36
C ASP A 246 5.98 25.76 14.27
N ALA A 247 5.61 24.52 14.64
CA ALA A 247 5.38 23.44 13.69
C ALA A 247 4.34 23.84 12.62
N PRO A 248 4.58 23.54 11.33
CA PRO A 248 3.58 23.72 10.27
C PRO A 248 2.28 22.97 10.57
N GLN A 249 1.15 23.47 10.04
CA GLN A 249 -0.18 22.91 10.34
C GLN A 249 -0.24 21.40 10.06
N PHE A 250 0.32 20.91 8.93
CA PHE A 250 0.30 19.49 8.61
C PHE A 250 1.07 18.63 9.63
N VAL A 251 2.13 19.16 10.25
CA VAL A 251 2.86 18.48 11.34
C VAL A 251 1.99 18.41 12.59
N LYS A 252 1.27 19.47 12.93
CA LYS A 252 0.28 19.50 14.02
C LYS A 252 -0.84 18.48 13.77
N ASP A 253 -1.32 18.37 12.53
CA ASP A 253 -2.36 17.41 12.15
C ASP A 253 -1.87 15.96 12.33
N TYR A 254 -0.64 15.64 11.89
CA TYR A 254 -0.03 14.32 12.11
C TYR A 254 0.18 14.02 13.59
N TYR A 255 0.67 15.00 14.37
CA TYR A 255 0.81 14.85 15.82
C TYR A 255 -0.54 14.55 16.47
N ALA A 256 -1.58 15.31 16.13
CA ALA A 256 -2.93 15.13 16.66
C ALA A 256 -3.51 13.73 16.37
N TYR A 257 -3.12 13.10 15.27
CA TYR A 257 -3.53 11.73 14.97
C TYR A 257 -2.62 10.71 15.66
N TYR A 258 -1.32 10.73 15.40
CA TYR A 258 -0.42 9.64 15.79
C TYR A 258 0.07 9.68 17.24
N LYS A 259 0.05 10.85 17.89
CA LYS A 259 0.60 11.06 19.24
C LYS A 259 -0.47 11.30 20.31
N THR A 260 -1.74 11.20 19.96
CA THR A 260 -2.88 11.35 20.89
C THR A 260 -3.79 10.13 20.82
N PRO A 261 -4.72 9.93 21.78
CA PRO A 261 -5.68 8.83 21.75
C PRO A 261 -6.55 8.74 20.49
N ARG A 262 -6.59 9.79 19.64
CA ARG A 262 -7.32 9.79 18.38
C ARG A 262 -6.89 8.66 17.45
N GLY A 263 -5.59 8.40 17.37
CA GLY A 263 -5.08 7.40 16.44
C GLY A 263 -3.73 6.79 16.86
N TYR A 264 -3.25 7.05 18.09
CA TYR A 264 -2.04 6.39 18.61
C TYR A 264 -2.23 4.88 18.65
N HIS A 265 -1.23 4.15 18.18
CA HIS A 265 -1.19 2.70 18.31
C HIS A 265 0.23 2.22 18.61
N VAL A 266 0.34 1.25 19.56
CA VAL A 266 1.64 0.76 20.05
C VAL A 266 2.50 0.10 18.95
N ARG A 267 1.89 -0.49 17.92
CA ARG A 267 2.60 -1.10 16.80
C ARG A 267 2.81 -0.17 15.59
N SER A 268 2.20 1.03 15.60
CA SER A 268 2.36 1.99 14.52
C SER A 268 3.74 2.62 14.53
N LEU A 269 4.43 2.62 13.39
CA LEU A 269 5.74 3.23 13.23
C LEU A 269 5.68 4.75 13.39
N ASN A 270 4.63 5.39 12.89
CA ASN A 270 4.43 6.83 13.02
C ASN A 270 4.15 7.25 14.47
N SER A 271 3.51 6.39 15.25
CA SER A 271 3.28 6.63 16.68
C SER A 271 4.54 6.42 17.53
N ASN A 272 5.55 5.73 17.01
CA ASN A 272 6.76 5.34 17.75
C ASN A 272 8.04 5.72 16.98
N ASP A 273 8.94 4.77 16.70
CA ASP A 273 10.31 5.06 16.25
C ASP A 273 10.48 5.21 14.72
N GLY A 274 9.41 5.05 13.93
CA GLY A 274 9.47 5.19 12.47
C GLY A 274 10.08 3.96 11.76
N TRP A 275 10.45 4.15 10.53
CA TRP A 275 11.07 3.14 9.65
C TRP A 275 12.57 3.00 9.88
N ASN A 276 13.18 1.92 9.42
CA ASN A 276 14.63 1.86 9.25
C ASN A 276 15.07 2.94 8.26
N VAL A 277 16.03 3.75 8.64
CA VAL A 277 16.51 4.94 7.90
C VAL A 277 16.87 4.58 6.45
N THR A 278 17.51 3.43 6.25
CA THR A 278 18.02 3.00 4.94
C THR A 278 16.93 2.52 3.97
N SER A 279 15.67 2.36 4.41
CA SER A 279 14.51 2.10 3.54
C SER A 279 14.32 3.17 2.47
N ALA A 280 14.70 4.42 2.75
CA ALA A 280 14.61 5.53 1.81
C ALA A 280 15.41 5.30 0.51
N LEU A 281 16.50 4.53 0.52
CA LEU A 281 17.32 4.27 -0.66
C LEU A 281 16.55 3.62 -1.81
N SER A 282 15.68 2.66 -1.51
CA SER A 282 14.86 2.00 -2.54
C SER A 282 13.86 2.97 -3.15
N PHE A 283 13.16 3.75 -2.32
CA PHE A 283 12.19 4.75 -2.79
C PHE A 283 12.83 5.85 -3.65
N MET A 284 14.07 6.25 -3.37
CA MET A 284 14.77 7.26 -4.17
C MET A 284 15.05 6.81 -5.62
N ASN A 285 15.10 5.50 -5.89
CA ASN A 285 15.51 4.97 -7.19
C ASN A 285 14.44 4.11 -7.89
N MET A 286 13.28 3.88 -7.26
CA MET A 286 12.21 3.04 -7.79
C MET A 286 10.90 3.84 -7.87
N PRO A 287 10.66 4.59 -8.98
CA PRO A 287 9.48 5.42 -9.11
C PRO A 287 8.21 4.58 -9.21
N LEU A 288 7.34 4.68 -8.18
CA LEU A 288 6.09 3.91 -8.06
C LEU A 288 5.11 4.13 -9.23
N LEU A 289 5.00 5.37 -9.71
CA LEU A 289 3.96 5.73 -10.68
C LEU A 289 4.47 5.71 -12.13
N ALA A 290 5.59 5.01 -12.42
CA ALA A 290 6.21 4.98 -13.75
C ALA A 290 5.23 4.55 -14.85
N TYR A 291 4.40 3.55 -14.58
CA TYR A 291 3.42 2.97 -15.52
C TYR A 291 1.96 3.24 -15.14
N SER A 292 1.68 4.25 -14.32
CA SER A 292 0.31 4.58 -13.91
C SER A 292 -0.62 4.95 -15.07
N ASN A 293 -0.06 5.43 -16.20
CA ASN A 293 -0.79 5.69 -17.43
C ASN A 293 -1.29 4.43 -18.14
N GLU A 294 -0.83 3.24 -17.76
CA GLU A 294 -1.25 1.96 -18.33
C GLU A 294 -2.37 1.28 -17.53
N ILE A 295 -2.78 1.84 -16.40
CA ILE A 295 -3.88 1.31 -15.59
C ILE A 295 -5.19 1.35 -16.39
N ARG A 296 -5.74 0.17 -16.70
CA ARG A 296 -7.01 0.04 -17.44
C ARG A 296 -8.23 -0.07 -16.52
N SER A 297 -8.05 -0.59 -15.31
CA SER A 297 -9.12 -0.70 -14.30
C SER A 297 -9.60 0.66 -13.79
N ALA A 298 -10.75 0.71 -13.15
CA ALA A 298 -11.32 1.95 -12.64
C ALA A 298 -10.49 2.53 -11.48
N VAL A 299 -10.33 3.86 -11.44
CA VAL A 299 -9.62 4.56 -10.36
C VAL A 299 -10.42 5.74 -9.83
N LEU A 300 -10.60 5.82 -8.52
CA LEU A 300 -11.09 6.98 -7.80
C LEU A 300 -9.97 7.50 -6.89
N MET A 301 -9.51 8.71 -7.17
CA MET A 301 -8.58 9.42 -6.29
C MET A 301 -9.34 10.46 -5.46
N ILE A 302 -9.06 10.52 -4.16
CA ILE A 302 -9.69 11.42 -3.21
C ILE A 302 -8.60 12.18 -2.46
N HIS A 303 -8.71 13.52 -2.38
CA HIS A 303 -7.74 14.31 -1.62
C HIS A 303 -8.39 15.51 -0.95
N GLY A 304 -7.85 15.94 0.18
CA GLY A 304 -8.32 17.13 0.88
C GLY A 304 -7.87 18.41 0.17
N GLU A 305 -8.77 19.42 0.10
CA GLU A 305 -8.48 20.71 -0.51
C GLU A 305 -7.29 21.42 0.16
N LYS A 306 -7.23 21.35 1.51
CA LYS A 306 -6.19 21.99 2.33
C LYS A 306 -4.98 21.10 2.60
N ALA A 307 -4.96 19.89 2.04
CA ALA A 307 -3.85 18.99 2.26
C ALA A 307 -2.57 19.49 1.55
N HIS A 308 -1.48 19.61 2.30
CA HIS A 308 -0.16 19.98 1.75
C HIS A 308 0.35 19.01 0.67
N SER A 309 -0.17 17.78 0.67
CA SER A 309 0.15 16.68 -0.26
C SER A 309 -0.76 16.61 -1.49
N ARG A 310 -1.71 17.52 -1.65
CA ARG A 310 -2.73 17.48 -2.71
C ARG A 310 -2.14 17.38 -4.11
N TYR A 311 -1.01 18.03 -4.36
CA TYR A 311 -0.34 18.02 -5.66
C TYR A 311 0.08 16.61 -6.12
N PHE A 312 0.37 15.67 -5.21
CA PHE A 312 0.67 14.29 -5.60
C PHE A 312 -0.51 13.63 -6.32
N SER A 313 -1.74 13.79 -5.78
CA SER A 313 -2.92 13.23 -6.43
C SER A 313 -3.26 13.94 -7.73
N GLU A 314 -3.14 15.26 -7.80
CA GLU A 314 -3.43 16.01 -9.01
C GLU A 314 -2.45 15.65 -10.14
N ASP A 315 -1.16 15.53 -9.83
CA ASP A 315 -0.13 15.17 -10.81
C ASP A 315 -0.26 13.71 -11.27
N ALA A 316 -0.53 12.79 -10.33
CA ALA A 316 -0.78 11.39 -10.68
C ALA A 316 -2.03 11.25 -11.55
N PHE A 317 -3.13 11.93 -11.20
CA PHE A 317 -4.37 11.90 -11.96
C PHE A 317 -4.20 12.37 -13.41
N ARG A 318 -3.40 13.42 -13.64
CA ARG A 318 -3.10 13.90 -15.01
C ARG A 318 -2.38 12.87 -15.89
N ARG A 319 -1.75 11.87 -15.30
CA ARG A 319 -1.07 10.77 -16.01
C ARG A 319 -2.00 9.59 -16.31
N LEU A 320 -3.11 9.44 -15.56
CA LEU A 320 -4.05 8.35 -15.79
C LEU A 320 -4.80 8.55 -17.11
N THR A 321 -5.08 7.43 -17.79
CA THR A 321 -5.77 7.40 -19.08
C THR A 321 -7.12 6.67 -18.99
N GLY A 322 -8.03 6.94 -19.91
CA GLY A 322 -9.37 6.34 -19.97
C GLY A 322 -10.42 7.17 -19.24
N ASP A 323 -11.69 6.80 -19.42
CA ASP A 323 -12.89 7.50 -18.95
C ASP A 323 -13.42 7.01 -17.60
N ASN A 324 -12.82 5.93 -17.07
CA ASN A 324 -13.14 5.33 -15.80
C ASN A 324 -12.25 5.83 -14.65
N LYS A 325 -11.71 7.03 -14.78
CA LYS A 325 -10.85 7.69 -13.79
C LYS A 325 -11.55 8.93 -13.22
N ARG A 326 -11.47 9.12 -11.91
CA ARG A 326 -12.06 10.28 -11.23
C ARG A 326 -11.12 10.82 -10.16
N LEU A 327 -10.99 12.14 -10.09
CA LEU A 327 -10.38 12.85 -8.96
C LEU A 327 -11.46 13.61 -8.21
N MET A 328 -11.49 13.46 -6.88
CA MET A 328 -12.42 14.15 -5.98
C MET A 328 -11.61 14.95 -4.97
N ILE A 329 -11.78 16.27 -4.98
CA ILE A 329 -11.18 17.16 -3.99
C ILE A 329 -12.25 17.51 -2.94
N ILE A 330 -11.96 17.21 -1.67
CA ILE A 330 -12.89 17.41 -0.55
C ILE A 330 -12.71 18.80 0.05
N PRO A 331 -13.73 19.67 -0.04
CA PRO A 331 -13.64 21.04 0.44
C PRO A 331 -13.28 21.13 1.91
N GLY A 332 -12.30 21.98 2.22
CA GLY A 332 -11.85 22.29 3.56
C GLY A 332 -11.16 21.15 4.31
N ALA A 333 -11.00 19.95 3.72
CA ALA A 333 -10.33 18.82 4.36
C ALA A 333 -8.81 18.96 4.31
N SER A 334 -8.14 18.63 5.41
CA SER A 334 -6.70 18.41 5.50
C SER A 334 -6.32 16.99 5.01
N HIS A 335 -5.04 16.66 5.04
CA HIS A 335 -4.58 15.30 4.75
C HIS A 335 -5.11 14.27 5.74
N VAL A 336 -5.03 14.58 7.03
CA VAL A 336 -5.35 13.68 8.14
C VAL A 336 -6.85 13.59 8.41
N ASP A 337 -7.64 14.57 7.96
CA ASP A 337 -9.11 14.46 8.00
C ASP A 337 -9.63 13.24 7.22
N LEU A 338 -8.91 12.82 6.18
CA LEU A 338 -9.27 11.63 5.42
C LEU A 338 -8.78 10.32 6.05
N TYR A 339 -8.31 10.33 7.30
CA TYR A 339 -7.96 9.12 8.04
C TYR A 339 -9.15 8.56 8.83
N ASP A 340 -9.92 9.43 9.48
CA ASP A 340 -10.95 9.04 10.45
C ASP A 340 -12.16 9.99 10.55
N ASN A 341 -12.15 11.12 9.87
CA ASN A 341 -13.25 12.10 9.96
C ASN A 341 -14.31 11.80 8.90
N PHE A 342 -15.42 11.15 9.29
CA PHE A 342 -16.52 10.79 8.39
C PHE A 342 -17.33 12.00 7.85
N ASP A 343 -17.20 13.18 8.44
CA ASP A 343 -17.77 14.39 7.85
C ASP A 343 -16.97 14.85 6.61
N LYS A 344 -15.77 14.32 6.42
CA LYS A 344 -14.86 14.61 5.31
C LYS A 344 -14.63 13.42 4.39
N ILE A 345 -14.58 12.21 4.92
CA ILE A 345 -14.41 11.00 4.11
C ILE A 345 -15.69 10.75 3.31
N PRO A 346 -15.65 10.80 1.96
CA PRO A 346 -16.86 10.66 1.15
C PRO A 346 -17.26 9.19 0.97
N MET A 347 -17.61 8.50 2.07
CA MET A 347 -17.86 7.04 2.06
C MET A 347 -18.97 6.64 1.08
N ASP A 348 -20.01 7.46 0.91
CA ASP A 348 -21.08 7.18 -0.06
C ASP A 348 -20.56 7.20 -1.52
N SER A 349 -19.62 8.10 -1.82
CA SER A 349 -18.98 8.15 -3.13
C SER A 349 -18.02 6.97 -3.35
N ILE A 350 -17.33 6.51 -2.31
CA ILE A 350 -16.46 5.34 -2.34
C ILE A 350 -17.32 4.07 -2.56
N GLU A 351 -18.40 3.93 -1.82
CA GLU A 351 -19.36 2.83 -1.99
C GLU A 351 -19.94 2.83 -3.41
N ALA A 352 -20.47 3.94 -3.87
CA ALA A 352 -21.06 4.07 -5.21
C ALA A 352 -20.03 3.72 -6.31
N PHE A 353 -18.76 4.11 -6.13
CA PHE A 353 -17.69 3.75 -7.04
C PHE A 353 -17.46 2.22 -7.07
N TYR A 354 -17.31 1.58 -5.91
CA TYR A 354 -17.13 0.13 -5.88
C TYR A 354 -18.35 -0.63 -6.38
N ARG A 355 -19.58 -0.20 -6.04
CA ARG A 355 -20.80 -0.81 -6.58
C ARG A 355 -20.84 -0.73 -8.10
N LYS A 356 -20.47 0.39 -8.69
CA LYS A 356 -20.43 0.56 -10.16
C LYS A 356 -19.48 -0.40 -10.85
N TYR A 357 -18.34 -0.71 -10.26
CA TYR A 357 -17.28 -1.46 -10.93
C TYR A 357 -17.08 -2.89 -10.42
N LEU A 358 -17.59 -3.23 -9.23
CA LEU A 358 -17.49 -4.54 -8.63
C LEU A 358 -18.83 -5.27 -8.49
N VAL A 359 -19.97 -4.57 -8.55
CA VAL A 359 -21.29 -5.21 -8.38
C VAL A 359 -22.04 -5.09 -9.71
N ARG A 360 -22.27 -6.22 -10.36
CA ARG A 360 -23.04 -6.31 -11.62
C ARG A 360 -24.52 -6.53 -11.31
#